data_916ee6e38c059ac21d4afee46586b0d5
#
_entry.id   916ee6e38c059ac21d4afee46586b0d5
#
_cell.length_a   1.000
_cell.length_b   1.000
_cell.length_c   1.000
_cell.angle_alpha   90.00
_cell.angle_beta   90.00
_cell.angle_gamma   90.00
#
_symmetry.space_group_name_H-M   'P 1'
#
loop_
_entity.id
_entity.type
_entity.pdbx_description
1 polymer ?
#
loop_
_entity_poly.entity_id
_entity_poly.type
_entity_poly.pdbx_seq_one_letter_code
_entity_poly.pdbx_strand_id
1 'polypeptide(L)'
;YPLRRQRQMCIRDRDKALLENGSQVQRDVVHHSGGVAVIPVTENNEILMVRQYRYPHHKAMLEIPAGKIERGEKHYDCGRRELLEETGCICKVYEYLGEIVPTPAYVSEVIHLYMASGLEFTAQKLDEDEFLDVEKIPLEKAVDMVIKGEITDSKTQIGVLKVWHIINKK
;
A
#
# COMPACT_ATOMS: atom_id res chain seq x y z
N TYR A 1 30.91 8.47 -6.89
CA TYR A 1 30.91 7.31 -5.99
C TYR A 1 29.56 7.26 -5.29
N PRO A 2 28.71 6.25 -5.53
CA PRO A 2 27.49 6.10 -4.73
C PRO A 2 27.88 5.60 -3.36
N LEU A 3 27.70 6.42 -2.36
CA LEU A 3 27.66 5.96 -0.98
C LEU A 3 26.45 5.04 -0.85
N ARG A 4 26.66 3.72 -0.90
CA ARG A 4 25.70 2.72 -0.49
C ARG A 4 25.39 2.91 0.99
N ARG A 5 24.44 3.77 1.33
CA ARG A 5 23.66 3.57 2.52
C ARG A 5 22.73 2.40 2.20
N GLN A 6 23.16 1.22 2.58
CA GLN A 6 22.34 0.03 2.59
C GLN A 6 21.22 0.23 3.64
N ARG A 7 20.13 0.88 3.26
CA ARG A 7 18.84 0.63 3.90
C ARG A 7 18.41 -0.75 3.36
N GLN A 8 18.88 -1.81 4.02
CA GLN A 8 18.47 -3.18 3.71
C GLN A 8 17.03 -3.38 4.23
N MET A 9 16.04 -2.98 3.46
CA MET A 9 14.65 -3.33 3.74
C MET A 9 14.15 -4.51 2.90
N CYS A 10 14.90 -4.92 1.87
CA CYS A 10 14.60 -6.11 1.09
C CYS A 10 15.90 -6.87 0.85
N ILE A 11 15.99 -8.08 1.37
CA ILE A 11 17.11 -8.99 1.16
C ILE A 11 16.68 -10.00 0.09
N ARG A 12 17.48 -10.13 -0.98
CA ARG A 12 17.30 -11.19 -1.95
C ARG A 12 18.21 -12.35 -1.59
N ASP A 13 17.61 -13.47 -1.27
CA ASP A 13 18.30 -14.73 -1.00
C ASP A 13 18.03 -15.75 -2.10
N ARG A 14 18.96 -16.69 -2.24
CA ARG A 14 18.79 -17.84 -3.09
C ARG A 14 18.87 -19.12 -2.28
N ASP A 15 17.70 -19.67 -2.00
CA ASP A 15 17.52 -20.83 -1.17
C ASP A 15 17.60 -22.14 -1.96
N LYS A 16 18.07 -23.20 -1.30
CA LYS A 16 17.92 -24.57 -1.79
C LYS A 16 16.69 -25.17 -1.13
N ALA A 17 15.64 -25.38 -1.91
CA ALA A 17 14.41 -26.01 -1.45
C ALA A 17 14.40 -27.49 -1.83
N LEU A 18 13.97 -28.33 -0.87
CA LEU A 18 13.70 -29.75 -1.10
C LEU A 18 12.23 -29.92 -1.48
N LEU A 19 11.96 -30.49 -2.64
CA LEU A 19 10.60 -30.79 -3.09
C LEU A 19 10.08 -32.10 -2.50
N GLU A 20 8.76 -32.32 -2.54
CA GLU A 20 8.09 -33.52 -2.06
C GLU A 20 8.60 -34.81 -2.71
N ASN A 21 9.05 -34.75 -3.94
CA ASN A 21 9.65 -35.86 -4.69
C ASN A 21 11.14 -36.11 -4.36
N GLY A 22 11.71 -35.39 -3.37
CA GLY A 22 13.10 -35.48 -2.96
C GLY A 22 14.11 -34.73 -3.85
N SER A 23 13.67 -34.05 -4.91
CA SER A 23 14.57 -33.25 -5.73
C SER A 23 14.90 -31.91 -5.08
N GLN A 24 16.12 -31.40 -5.33
CA GLN A 24 16.55 -30.08 -4.87
C GLN A 24 16.42 -29.06 -5.99
N VAL A 25 15.84 -27.91 -5.68
CA VAL A 25 15.70 -26.78 -6.60
C VAL A 25 16.15 -25.49 -5.94
N GLN A 26 16.55 -24.50 -6.75
CA GLN A 26 16.82 -23.16 -6.24
C GLN A 26 15.55 -22.30 -6.27
N ARG A 27 15.40 -21.45 -5.25
CA ARG A 27 14.34 -20.44 -5.16
C ARG A 27 14.95 -19.10 -4.81
N ASP A 28 14.67 -18.08 -5.62
CA ASP A 28 14.99 -16.70 -5.27
C ASP A 28 13.86 -16.14 -4.42
N VAL A 29 14.21 -15.57 -3.26
CA VAL A 29 13.25 -14.97 -2.32
C VAL A 29 13.68 -13.54 -2.03
N VAL A 30 12.73 -12.62 -2.09
CA VAL A 30 12.89 -11.24 -1.61
C VAL A 30 12.19 -11.12 -0.28
N HIS A 31 12.95 -10.98 0.79
CA HIS A 31 12.41 -10.76 2.13
C HIS A 31 11.98 -9.29 2.30
N HIS A 32 10.75 -9.10 2.74
CA HIS A 32 10.15 -7.78 2.94
C HIS A 32 9.54 -7.67 4.34
N SER A 33 9.65 -6.48 4.97
CA SER A 33 9.13 -6.24 6.32
C SER A 33 7.59 -6.17 6.39
N GLY A 34 6.93 -6.19 5.25
CA GLY A 34 5.50 -5.95 5.12
C GLY A 34 5.18 -4.47 4.92
N GLY A 35 3.92 -4.19 4.68
CA GLY A 35 3.42 -2.84 4.46
C GLY A 35 1.99 -2.67 4.97
N VAL A 36 1.54 -1.43 4.96
CA VAL A 36 0.15 -1.06 5.24
C VAL A 36 -0.34 -0.16 4.13
N ALA A 37 -1.58 -0.33 3.73
CA ALA A 37 -2.26 0.60 2.84
C ALA A 37 -3.59 1.02 3.45
N VAL A 38 -3.91 2.30 3.31
CA VAL A 38 -5.09 2.91 3.91
C VAL A 38 -6.00 3.43 2.81
N ILE A 39 -7.30 3.20 2.94
CA ILE A 39 -8.32 3.77 2.07
C ILE A 39 -9.06 4.86 2.86
N PRO A 40 -8.64 6.13 2.72
CA PRO A 40 -9.26 7.24 3.42
C PRO A 40 -10.52 7.66 2.70
N VAL A 41 -11.67 7.57 3.38
CA VAL A 41 -12.99 7.88 2.81
C VAL A 41 -13.54 9.14 3.47
N THR A 42 -13.89 10.13 2.65
CA THR A 42 -14.54 11.38 3.09
C THR A 42 -16.04 11.17 3.34
N GLU A 43 -16.67 12.15 3.99
CA GLU A 43 -18.13 12.15 4.20
C GLU A 43 -18.93 12.19 2.88
N ASN A 44 -18.32 12.66 1.80
CA ASN A 44 -18.92 12.71 0.47
C ASN A 44 -18.68 11.44 -0.37
N ASN A 45 -18.23 10.34 0.26
CA ASN A 45 -17.83 9.12 -0.43
C ASN A 45 -16.75 9.35 -1.53
N GLU A 46 -15.82 10.24 -1.27
CA GLU A 46 -14.59 10.37 -2.04
C GLU A 46 -13.47 9.64 -1.32
N ILE A 47 -12.51 9.10 -2.07
CA ILE A 47 -11.28 8.54 -1.50
C ILE A 47 -10.10 9.48 -1.76
N LEU A 48 -9.21 9.60 -0.79
CA LEU A 48 -7.94 10.26 -0.99
C LEU A 48 -6.98 9.26 -1.61
N MET A 49 -6.41 9.64 -2.73
CA MET A 49 -5.40 8.87 -3.43
C MET A 49 -4.14 9.72 -3.61
N VAL A 50 -3.01 9.07 -3.77
CA VAL A 50 -1.72 9.69 -3.99
C VAL A 50 -1.21 9.36 -5.38
N ARG A 51 -0.64 10.37 -6.06
CA ARG A 51 0.02 10.19 -7.34
C ARG A 51 1.52 10.25 -7.13
N GLN A 52 2.19 9.10 -7.31
CA GLN A 52 3.61 8.95 -7.04
C GLN A 52 4.34 8.31 -8.23
N TYR A 53 5.54 8.81 -8.55
CA TYR A 53 6.39 8.20 -9.57
C TYR A 53 7.00 6.90 -9.08
N ARG A 54 6.76 5.82 -9.81
CA ARG A 54 7.32 4.49 -9.52
C ARG A 54 8.44 4.16 -10.50
N TYR A 55 9.67 4.30 -10.03
CA TYR A 55 10.88 4.09 -10.83
C TYR A 55 10.89 2.77 -11.62
N PRO A 56 10.53 1.59 -11.03
CA PRO A 56 10.52 0.33 -11.78
C PRO A 56 9.54 0.31 -12.96
N HIS A 57 8.52 1.14 -12.94
CA HIS A 57 7.49 1.23 -13.99
C HIS A 57 7.67 2.43 -14.91
N HIS A 58 8.63 3.32 -14.61
CA HIS A 58 8.91 4.57 -15.35
C HIS A 58 7.68 5.44 -15.58
N LYS A 59 6.73 5.47 -14.63
CA LYS A 59 5.51 6.28 -14.71
C LYS A 59 5.00 6.70 -13.33
N ALA A 60 4.23 7.78 -13.32
CA ALA A 60 3.42 8.14 -12.16
C ALA A 60 2.22 7.20 -12.06
N MET A 61 1.98 6.65 -10.88
CA MET A 61 0.86 5.76 -10.59
C MET A 61 -0.07 6.42 -9.59
N LEU A 62 -1.35 6.15 -9.72
CA LEU A 62 -2.38 6.56 -8.78
C LEU A 62 -2.62 5.40 -7.81
N GLU A 63 -2.39 5.65 -6.54
CA GLU A 63 -2.39 4.64 -5.49
C GLU A 63 -3.15 5.13 -4.25
N ILE A 64 -3.59 4.22 -3.39
CA ILE A 64 -3.99 4.58 -2.03
C ILE A 64 -2.75 4.83 -1.17
N PRO A 65 -2.81 5.70 -0.15
CA PRO A 65 -1.72 5.92 0.80
C PRO A 65 -1.19 4.62 1.38
N ALA A 66 0.12 4.44 1.36
CA ALA A 66 0.73 3.18 1.79
C ALA A 66 2.22 3.30 2.09
N GLY A 67 2.67 2.63 3.14
CA GLY A 67 4.08 2.57 3.46
C GLY A 67 4.54 1.26 4.09
N LYS A 68 5.83 1.19 4.36
CA LYS A 68 6.49 0.03 4.92
C LYS A 68 6.41 0.04 6.44
N ILE A 69 6.20 -1.15 7.01
CA ILE A 69 6.27 -1.32 8.46
C ILE A 69 7.73 -1.20 8.90
N GLU A 70 8.00 -0.27 9.80
CA GLU A 70 9.32 -0.08 10.40
C GLU A 70 9.65 -1.17 11.44
N ARG A 71 10.93 -1.25 11.80
CA ARG A 71 11.37 -2.27 12.75
C ARG A 71 10.74 -2.07 14.14
N GLY A 72 9.89 -3.03 14.55
CA GLY A 72 9.19 -2.99 15.84
C GLY A 72 7.88 -2.20 15.82
N GLU A 73 7.53 -1.60 14.68
CA GLU A 73 6.26 -0.91 14.49
C GLU A 73 5.13 -1.93 14.29
N LYS A 74 3.93 -1.61 14.80
CA LYS A 74 2.74 -2.40 14.53
C LYS A 74 2.07 -1.87 13.26
N HIS A 75 1.51 -2.76 12.46
CA HIS A 75 0.81 -2.38 11.22
C HIS A 75 -0.33 -1.36 11.46
N TYR A 76 -0.98 -1.38 12.65
CA TYR A 76 -1.99 -0.40 13.03
C TYR A 76 -1.41 1.02 13.13
N ASP A 77 -0.26 1.15 13.76
CA ASP A 77 0.40 2.45 13.98
C ASP A 77 1.05 2.95 12.67
N CYS A 78 1.67 2.05 11.91
CA CYS A 78 2.24 2.32 10.59
C CYS A 78 1.22 2.98 9.66
N GLY A 79 0.04 2.39 9.48
CA GLY A 79 -0.93 2.94 8.55
C GLY A 79 -1.49 4.30 8.99
N ARG A 80 -1.58 4.58 10.29
CA ARG A 80 -1.96 5.90 10.78
C ARG A 80 -0.87 6.94 10.55
N ARG A 81 0.39 6.56 10.70
CA ARG A 81 1.56 7.39 10.38
C ARG A 81 1.57 7.74 8.89
N GLU A 82 1.51 6.73 8.01
CA GLU A 82 1.50 6.93 6.56
C GLU A 82 0.31 7.77 6.08
N LEU A 83 -0.88 7.56 6.65
CA LEU A 83 -2.05 8.39 6.35
C LEU A 83 -1.77 9.86 6.65
N LEU A 84 -1.15 10.16 7.80
CA LEU A 84 -0.81 11.52 8.19
C LEU A 84 0.31 12.10 7.30
N GLU A 85 1.36 11.35 7.07
CA GLU A 85 2.55 11.80 6.32
C GLU A 85 2.19 12.09 4.86
N GLU A 86 1.57 11.14 4.17
CA GLU A 86 1.26 11.26 2.75
C GLU A 86 0.06 12.17 2.44
N THR A 87 -0.97 12.18 3.30
CA THR A 87 -2.21 12.92 3.00
C THR A 87 -2.49 14.12 3.91
N GLY A 88 -1.74 14.28 4.98
CA GLY A 88 -2.03 15.27 6.01
C GLY A 88 -3.32 14.98 6.78
N CYS A 89 -3.81 13.74 6.82
CA CYS A 89 -5.05 13.39 7.46
C CYS A 89 -4.86 12.54 8.72
N ILE A 90 -5.70 12.78 9.72
CA ILE A 90 -5.98 11.85 10.80
C ILE A 90 -7.42 11.36 10.68
N CYS A 91 -7.76 10.24 11.31
CA CYS A 91 -9.10 9.65 11.21
C CYS A 91 -9.68 9.33 12.61
N LYS A 92 -11.00 9.41 12.72
CA LYS A 92 -11.74 9.00 13.93
C LYS A 92 -12.03 7.50 13.94
N VAL A 93 -12.32 6.94 12.77
CA VAL A 93 -12.63 5.51 12.59
C VAL A 93 -11.56 4.89 11.72
N TYR A 94 -11.00 3.76 12.18
CA TYR A 94 -9.92 3.05 11.51
C TYR A 94 -10.18 1.56 11.57
N GLU A 95 -10.67 0.99 10.46
CA GLU A 95 -11.18 -0.37 10.37
C GLU A 95 -10.24 -1.28 9.57
N TYR A 96 -9.89 -2.43 10.15
CA TYR A 96 -9.05 -3.43 9.47
C TYR A 96 -9.86 -4.20 8.43
N LEU A 97 -9.38 -4.21 7.19
CA LEU A 97 -10.01 -4.89 6.06
C LEU A 97 -9.37 -6.24 5.70
N GLY A 98 -8.36 -6.65 6.46
CA GLY A 98 -7.59 -7.87 6.19
C GLY A 98 -6.24 -7.58 5.53
N GLU A 99 -5.59 -8.64 5.08
CA GLU A 99 -4.28 -8.57 4.44
C GLU A 99 -4.32 -9.09 3.01
N ILE A 100 -3.31 -8.71 2.24
CA ILE A 100 -3.07 -9.21 0.89
C ILE A 100 -1.60 -9.61 0.73
N VAL A 101 -1.34 -10.55 -0.16
CA VAL A 101 -0.01 -10.98 -0.58
C VAL A 101 0.14 -10.63 -2.05
N PRO A 102 0.81 -9.51 -2.39
CA PRO A 102 0.81 -9.00 -3.77
C PRO A 102 1.61 -9.87 -4.74
N THR A 103 2.69 -10.50 -4.27
CA THR A 103 3.61 -11.25 -5.13
C THR A 103 4.06 -12.55 -4.46
N PRO A 104 3.17 -13.54 -4.29
CA PRO A 104 3.44 -14.75 -3.48
C PRO A 104 4.52 -15.67 -4.03
N ALA A 105 4.90 -15.51 -5.29
CA ALA A 105 5.82 -16.42 -5.96
C ALA A 105 7.28 -16.29 -5.47
N TYR A 106 7.70 -15.08 -5.08
CA TYR A 106 9.09 -14.82 -4.71
C TYR A 106 9.31 -13.65 -3.74
N VAL A 107 8.26 -12.97 -3.30
CA VAL A 107 8.34 -11.88 -2.31
C VAL A 107 7.55 -12.26 -1.07
N SER A 108 8.16 -12.09 0.12
CA SER A 108 7.49 -12.37 1.40
C SER A 108 6.63 -11.20 1.91
N GLU A 109 6.32 -10.23 1.07
CA GLU A 109 5.52 -9.07 1.44
C GLU A 109 4.08 -9.44 1.78
N VAL A 110 3.62 -8.93 2.92
CA VAL A 110 2.22 -8.88 3.30
C VAL A 110 1.83 -7.43 3.48
N ILE A 111 0.71 -7.01 2.89
CA ILE A 111 0.18 -5.66 3.04
C ILE A 111 -1.14 -5.73 3.82
N HIS A 112 -1.19 -5.03 4.95
CA HIS A 112 -2.40 -4.88 5.76
C HIS A 112 -3.25 -3.72 5.22
N LEU A 113 -4.53 -3.96 4.99
CA LEU A 113 -5.46 -2.96 4.46
C LEU A 113 -6.35 -2.40 5.57
N TYR A 114 -6.52 -1.09 5.55
CA TYR A 114 -7.41 -0.37 6.47
C TYR A 114 -8.31 0.61 5.73
N MET A 115 -9.54 0.75 6.19
CA MET A 115 -10.41 1.87 5.83
C MET A 115 -10.32 2.93 6.93
N ALA A 116 -10.15 4.18 6.54
CA ALA A 116 -10.15 5.33 7.44
C ALA A 116 -11.31 6.26 7.11
N SER A 117 -12.08 6.68 8.12
CA SER A 117 -13.19 7.62 7.95
C SER A 117 -13.28 8.61 9.12
N GLY A 118 -14.14 9.64 8.98
CA GLY A 118 -14.14 10.75 9.92
C GLY A 118 -12.82 11.52 9.85
N LEU A 119 -12.41 11.88 8.63
CA LEU A 119 -11.12 12.49 8.35
C LEU A 119 -11.05 13.94 8.87
N GLU A 120 -9.95 14.25 9.54
CA GLU A 120 -9.56 15.62 9.91
C GLU A 120 -8.25 15.97 9.19
N PHE A 121 -8.25 17.12 8.51
CA PHE A 121 -7.14 17.54 7.66
C PHE A 121 -6.14 18.41 8.42
N THR A 122 -4.87 18.09 8.27
CA THR A 122 -3.72 18.81 8.81
C THR A 122 -2.70 19.05 7.68
N ALA A 123 -1.48 19.44 7.99
CA ALA A 123 -0.42 19.55 6.98
C ALA A 123 0.21 18.19 6.70
N GLN A 124 0.51 17.91 5.42
CA GLN A 124 1.36 16.78 5.02
C GLN A 124 2.76 16.90 5.64
N LYS A 125 3.39 15.75 5.85
CA LYS A 125 4.76 15.65 6.38
C LYS A 125 5.53 14.59 5.59
N LEU A 126 5.76 14.89 4.30
CA LEU A 126 6.50 14.00 3.41
C LEU A 126 7.97 13.88 3.83
N ASP A 127 8.56 12.74 3.58
CA ASP A 127 10.02 12.55 3.66
C ASP A 127 10.72 13.41 2.59
N GLU A 128 12.00 13.75 2.80
CA GLU A 128 12.76 14.65 1.91
C GLU A 128 12.88 14.15 0.46
N ASP A 129 12.75 12.83 0.24
CA ASP A 129 12.83 12.16 -1.05
C ASP A 129 11.46 11.69 -1.59
N GLU A 130 10.37 12.08 -0.94
CA GLU A 130 9.00 11.78 -1.37
C GLU A 130 8.36 12.96 -2.08
N PHE A 131 7.92 12.70 -3.31
CA PHE A 131 7.18 13.64 -4.16
C PHE A 131 5.87 12.99 -4.58
N LEU A 132 4.79 13.40 -3.95
CA LEU A 132 3.46 12.90 -4.28
C LEU A 132 2.40 14.01 -4.20
N ASP A 133 1.39 13.89 -5.05
CA ASP A 133 0.21 14.76 -5.07
C ASP A 133 -0.99 13.99 -4.52
N VAL A 134 -1.78 14.63 -3.66
CA VAL A 134 -3.02 14.06 -3.14
C VAL A 134 -4.19 14.44 -4.03
N GLU A 135 -4.93 13.44 -4.49
CA GLU A 135 -6.14 13.60 -5.29
C GLU A 135 -7.37 13.08 -4.53
N LYS A 136 -8.47 13.85 -4.58
CA LYS A 136 -9.80 13.39 -4.11
C LYS A 136 -10.57 12.82 -5.30
N ILE A 137 -10.95 11.57 -5.22
CA ILE A 137 -11.64 10.88 -6.30
C ILE A 137 -12.94 10.27 -5.76
N PRO A 138 -14.11 10.57 -6.36
CA PRO A 138 -15.35 9.89 -6.01
C PRO A 138 -15.17 8.37 -6.06
N LEU A 139 -15.64 7.66 -5.03
CA LEU A 139 -15.42 6.21 -4.90
C LEU A 139 -15.95 5.44 -6.12
N GLU A 140 -17.12 5.82 -6.65
CA GLU A 140 -17.69 5.25 -7.86
C GLU A 140 -16.75 5.41 -9.06
N LYS A 141 -16.17 6.61 -9.23
CA LYS A 141 -15.21 6.88 -10.30
C LYS A 141 -13.94 6.03 -10.11
N ALA A 142 -13.47 5.88 -8.88
CA ALA A 142 -12.29 5.05 -8.62
C ALA A 142 -12.55 3.57 -8.97
N VAL A 143 -13.75 3.05 -8.68
CA VAL A 143 -14.18 1.72 -9.12
C VAL A 143 -14.17 1.61 -10.64
N ASP A 144 -14.74 2.59 -11.34
CA ASP A 144 -14.73 2.64 -12.81
C ASP A 144 -13.30 2.61 -13.37
N MET A 145 -12.39 3.39 -12.78
CA MET A 145 -10.97 3.42 -13.16
C MET A 145 -10.28 2.08 -12.94
N VAL A 146 -10.63 1.36 -11.86
CA VAL A 146 -10.15 -0.02 -11.62
C VAL A 146 -10.65 -0.96 -12.71
N ILE A 147 -11.94 -0.94 -13.00
CA ILE A 147 -12.56 -1.85 -14.00
C ILE A 147 -12.04 -1.57 -15.42
N LYS A 148 -11.73 -0.31 -15.75
CA LYS A 148 -11.16 0.09 -17.03
C LYS A 148 -9.65 -0.16 -17.13
N GLY A 149 -8.98 -0.56 -16.04
CA GLY A 149 -7.53 -0.78 -15.99
C GLY A 149 -6.68 0.51 -15.96
N GLU A 150 -7.28 1.64 -15.63
CA GLU A 150 -6.57 2.91 -15.45
C GLU A 150 -5.77 2.91 -14.14
N ILE A 151 -6.31 2.29 -13.09
CA ILE A 151 -5.61 1.99 -11.84
C ILE A 151 -5.04 0.57 -11.94
N THR A 152 -3.71 0.44 -11.94
CA THR A 152 -3.00 -0.83 -12.14
C THR A 152 -2.34 -1.38 -10.88
N ASP A 153 -2.27 -0.58 -9.80
CA ASP A 153 -1.70 -1.01 -8.53
C ASP A 153 -2.64 -1.97 -7.79
N SER A 154 -2.14 -3.15 -7.42
CA SER A 154 -2.96 -4.24 -6.88
C SER A 154 -3.59 -3.92 -5.52
N LYS A 155 -2.83 -3.31 -4.60
CA LYS A 155 -3.36 -2.93 -3.28
C LYS A 155 -4.48 -1.90 -3.40
N THR A 156 -4.34 -0.96 -4.34
CA THR A 156 -5.34 0.07 -4.63
C THR A 156 -6.60 -0.54 -5.21
N GLN A 157 -6.49 -1.40 -6.21
CA GLN A 157 -7.65 -2.09 -6.79
C GLN A 157 -8.44 -2.85 -5.72
N ILE A 158 -7.75 -3.67 -4.92
CA ILE A 158 -8.38 -4.48 -3.88
C ILE A 158 -9.02 -3.59 -2.81
N GLY A 159 -8.31 -2.53 -2.36
CA GLY A 159 -8.80 -1.60 -1.35
C GLY A 159 -10.06 -0.87 -1.80
N VAL A 160 -10.04 -0.30 -3.01
CA VAL A 160 -11.19 0.41 -3.61
C VAL A 160 -12.41 -0.51 -3.73
N LEU A 161 -12.24 -1.72 -4.25
CA LEU A 161 -13.34 -2.67 -4.42
C LEU A 161 -13.89 -3.18 -3.08
N LYS A 162 -13.04 -3.41 -2.07
CA LYS A 162 -13.50 -3.77 -0.72
C LYS A 162 -14.33 -2.66 -0.09
N VAL A 163 -13.85 -1.42 -0.14
CA VAL A 163 -14.57 -0.27 0.43
C VAL A 163 -15.87 -0.02 -0.31
N TRP A 164 -15.87 -0.09 -1.65
CA TRP A 164 -17.10 -0.01 -2.45
C TRP A 164 -18.13 -1.04 -2.00
N HIS A 165 -17.71 -2.29 -1.81
CA HIS A 165 -18.59 -3.35 -1.36
C HIS A 165 -19.16 -3.11 0.04
N ILE A 166 -18.34 -2.62 0.99
CA ILE A 166 -18.75 -2.33 2.36
C ILE A 166 -19.79 -1.21 2.40
N ILE A 167 -19.57 -0.14 1.65
CA ILE A 167 -20.44 1.04 1.63
C ILE A 167 -21.78 0.72 0.95
N ASN A 168 -21.79 -0.07 -0.12
CA ASN A 168 -22.99 -0.37 -0.90
C ASN A 168 -23.75 -1.61 -0.43
N LYS A 169 -23.27 -2.35 0.57
CA LYS A 169 -24.03 -3.46 1.20
C LYS A 169 -24.90 -3.03 2.37
N LYS A 170 -24.88 -1.75 2.72
CA LYS A 170 -25.82 -1.16 3.69
C LYS A 170 -27.10 -0.74 2.95
#